data_c2e4ad9f91e0722a467ddf6cba351c3e
#
_entry.id   c2e4ad9f91e0722a467ddf6cba351c3e
#
_cell.length_a   1.000
_cell.length_b   1.000
_cell.length_c   1.000
_cell.angle_alpha   90.00
_cell.angle_beta   90.00
_cell.angle_gamma   90.00
#
_symmetry.space_group_name_H-M   'P 1'
#
loop_
_entity.id
_entity.type
_entity.pdbx_description
1 polymer ?
#
loop_
_entity_poly.entity_id
_entity_poly.type
_entity_poly.pdbx_seq_one_letter_code
_entity_poly.pdbx_strand_id
1 'polypeptide(L)'
;TTTIPNGLPEQGIDGTLRGASQPGLPENAVNILAAGIQDISNSLVGDYKLNDLLRMILETMYRGVGFRRVLLATKDARGAGMQGRFGFGPDVHELTQKFRFRITEEKDVVQLVLSRGVDLLLTDVADPKIADRVPAWLKSITTAQTFALFPLVVKDRPVALIYAENERAGD
;
A
#
# COMPACT_ATOMS: atom_id res chain seq x y z
N THR A 1 -74.26 -29.49 11.95
CA THR A 1 -73.35 -29.59 13.09
C THR A 1 -71.98 -30.08 12.59
N THR A 2 -71.08 -29.21 12.23
CA THR A 2 -69.74 -29.64 11.89
C THR A 2 -68.74 -28.59 12.39
N THR A 3 -67.97 -29.00 13.35
CA THR A 3 -66.92 -28.24 14.06
C THR A 3 -65.71 -28.12 13.19
N ILE A 4 -65.16 -26.90 13.02
CA ILE A 4 -63.94 -26.62 12.35
C ILE A 4 -62.86 -26.49 13.45
N PRO A 5 -61.72 -27.20 13.39
CA PRO A 5 -60.64 -26.93 14.28
C PRO A 5 -59.74 -25.78 13.72
N ASN A 6 -59.59 -24.80 14.56
CA ASN A 6 -58.73 -23.69 14.43
C ASN A 6 -57.28 -24.14 14.72
N GLY A 7 -56.31 -23.70 13.91
CA GLY A 7 -54.92 -24.03 14.15
C GLY A 7 -54.02 -23.55 13.04
N LEU A 8 -53.90 -22.21 12.89
CA LEU A 8 -52.83 -21.62 12.14
C LEU A 8 -51.62 -21.39 13.09
N PRO A 9 -50.43 -21.87 12.78
CA PRO A 9 -49.25 -21.44 13.50
C PRO A 9 -48.87 -20.05 13.07
N GLU A 10 -48.83 -19.14 14.01
CA GLU A 10 -48.18 -17.84 13.85
C GLU A 10 -46.69 -18.06 13.60
N GLN A 11 -46.27 -17.88 12.36
CA GLN A 11 -44.87 -17.68 12.05
C GLN A 11 -44.50 -16.24 12.42
N GLY A 12 -43.83 -16.11 13.54
CA GLY A 12 -43.16 -14.90 13.91
C GLY A 12 -42.12 -14.55 12.87
N ILE A 13 -42.38 -13.52 12.10
CA ILE A 13 -41.38 -12.84 11.29
C ILE A 13 -40.52 -12.06 12.25
N ASP A 14 -39.46 -12.71 12.74
CA ASP A 14 -38.37 -12.02 13.39
C ASP A 14 -37.59 -11.25 12.31
N GLY A 15 -38.10 -10.06 12.03
CA GLY A 15 -37.47 -9.10 11.13
C GLY A 15 -36.28 -8.43 11.78
N THR A 16 -35.24 -9.18 12.05
CA THR A 16 -33.96 -8.59 12.37
C THR A 16 -33.42 -8.00 11.08
N LEU A 17 -33.75 -6.75 10.84
CA LEU A 17 -33.01 -5.88 9.93
C LEU A 17 -31.56 -5.78 10.47
N ARG A 18 -30.75 -6.72 10.06
CA ARG A 18 -29.30 -6.52 10.17
C ARG A 18 -28.95 -5.31 9.33
N GLY A 19 -28.67 -4.22 10.02
CA GLY A 19 -28.17 -3.01 9.41
C GLY A 19 -27.05 -3.36 8.43
N ALA A 20 -27.19 -2.88 7.22
CA ALA A 20 -26.12 -2.92 6.24
C ALA A 20 -24.93 -2.18 6.84
N SER A 21 -23.99 -2.94 7.38
CA SER A 21 -22.68 -2.43 7.75
C SER A 21 -22.10 -1.87 6.47
N GLN A 22 -21.83 -0.58 6.47
CA GLN A 22 -21.02 0.03 5.42
C GLN A 22 -19.74 -0.80 5.29
N PRO A 23 -19.21 -1.00 4.09
CA PRO A 23 -17.94 -1.67 3.94
C PRO A 23 -16.85 -0.73 4.43
N GLY A 24 -16.68 -0.67 5.75
CA GLY A 24 -15.43 -0.24 6.35
C GLY A 24 -14.37 -1.24 5.89
N LEU A 25 -13.16 -0.78 5.64
CA LEU A 25 -12.03 -1.67 5.45
C LEU A 25 -12.10 -2.75 6.53
N PRO A 26 -12.17 -4.04 6.19
CA PRO A 26 -12.28 -5.08 7.20
C PRO A 26 -11.10 -4.94 8.15
N GLU A 27 -11.33 -5.07 9.45
CA GLU A 27 -10.27 -5.02 10.48
C GLU A 27 -9.12 -5.98 10.17
N ASN A 28 -9.37 -6.98 9.34
CA ASN A 28 -8.40 -7.92 8.82
C ASN A 28 -7.68 -7.45 7.55
N ALA A 29 -7.99 -6.28 6.98
CA ALA A 29 -7.39 -5.85 5.71
C ALA A 29 -5.87 -5.72 5.83
N VAL A 30 -5.36 -5.27 6.98
CA VAL A 30 -3.93 -5.20 7.26
C VAL A 30 -3.31 -6.59 7.36
N ASN A 31 -3.99 -7.53 8.00
CA ASN A 31 -3.54 -8.93 8.10
C ASN A 31 -3.62 -9.67 6.77
N ILE A 32 -4.64 -9.38 5.97
CA ILE A 32 -4.80 -9.90 4.60
C ILE A 32 -3.72 -9.32 3.69
N LEU A 33 -3.44 -8.03 3.79
CA LEU A 33 -2.34 -7.35 3.11
C LEU A 33 -1.00 -7.99 3.44
N ALA A 34 -0.77 -8.29 4.69
CA ALA A 34 0.47 -8.91 5.17
C ALA A 34 0.65 -10.34 4.69
N ALA A 35 -0.39 -11.15 4.83
CA ALA A 35 -0.40 -12.54 4.36
C ALA A 35 -0.27 -12.59 2.84
N GLY A 36 -1.02 -11.74 2.11
CA GLY A 36 -0.99 -11.68 0.67
C GLY A 36 0.34 -11.18 0.10
N ILE A 37 1.02 -10.25 0.79
CA ILE A 37 2.35 -9.78 0.37
C ILE A 37 3.42 -10.85 0.57
N GLN A 38 3.31 -11.69 1.57
CA GLN A 38 4.18 -12.86 1.71
C GLN A 38 3.90 -13.92 0.64
N ASP A 39 2.63 -14.12 0.28
CA ASP A 39 2.23 -15.07 -0.74
C ASP A 39 2.50 -14.58 -2.17
N ILE A 40 2.46 -13.27 -2.43
CA ILE A 40 2.86 -12.67 -3.72
C ILE A 40 4.32 -12.99 -4.06
N SER A 41 5.18 -13.20 -3.07
CA SER A 41 6.55 -13.69 -3.31
C SER A 41 6.61 -15.12 -3.80
N ASN A 42 5.57 -15.92 -3.55
CA ASN A 42 5.60 -17.37 -3.75
C ASN A 42 4.58 -17.90 -4.74
N SER A 43 3.57 -17.14 -5.14
CA SER A 43 2.63 -17.59 -6.16
C SER A 43 1.95 -16.44 -6.88
N LEU A 44 2.00 -16.49 -8.20
CA LEU A 44 1.23 -15.64 -9.12
C LEU A 44 -0.29 -15.92 -9.07
N VAL A 45 -0.78 -16.65 -8.10
CA VAL A 45 -2.17 -17.10 -7.96
C VAL A 45 -2.80 -16.65 -6.63
N GLY A 46 -2.15 -15.75 -5.91
CA GLY A 46 -2.68 -15.23 -4.67
C GLY A 46 -3.47 -13.96 -4.91
N ASP A 47 -4.62 -13.90 -4.40
CA ASP A 47 -5.47 -12.76 -4.12
C ASP A 47 -5.54 -11.63 -5.16
N TYR A 48 -6.26 -11.92 -6.23
CA TYR A 48 -6.77 -10.92 -7.17
C TYR A 48 -7.36 -9.69 -6.42
N LYS A 49 -8.04 -9.90 -5.31
CA LYS A 49 -8.62 -8.85 -4.46
C LYS A 49 -7.59 -7.94 -3.79
N LEU A 50 -6.46 -8.47 -3.37
CA LEU A 50 -5.40 -7.67 -2.75
C LEU A 50 -4.71 -6.79 -3.78
N ASN A 51 -4.37 -7.34 -4.94
CA ASN A 51 -3.80 -6.56 -6.03
C ASN A 51 -4.75 -5.44 -6.49
N ASP A 52 -6.05 -5.72 -6.55
CA ASP A 52 -7.06 -4.72 -6.90
C ASP A 52 -7.14 -3.61 -5.85
N LEU A 53 -7.10 -3.97 -4.55
CA LEU A 53 -7.09 -3.00 -3.46
C LEU A 53 -5.84 -2.10 -3.51
N LEU A 54 -4.68 -2.70 -3.71
CA LEU A 54 -3.42 -1.95 -3.82
C LEU A 54 -3.42 -1.02 -5.03
N ARG A 55 -3.94 -1.48 -6.17
CA ARG A 55 -4.13 -0.64 -7.36
C ARG A 55 -5.05 0.54 -7.08
N MET A 56 -6.16 0.29 -6.41
CA MET A 56 -7.13 1.33 -6.04
C MET A 56 -6.50 2.38 -5.12
N ILE A 57 -5.72 1.96 -4.13
CA ILE A 57 -5.00 2.87 -3.23
C ILE A 57 -4.01 3.74 -4.02
N LEU A 58 -3.18 3.14 -4.86
CA LEU A 58 -2.22 3.89 -5.66
C LEU A 58 -2.91 4.82 -6.67
N GLU A 59 -3.97 4.38 -7.31
CA GLU A 59 -4.76 5.20 -8.22
C GLU A 59 -5.38 6.40 -7.51
N THR A 60 -5.89 6.20 -6.30
CA THR A 60 -6.44 7.27 -5.45
C THR A 60 -5.36 8.27 -5.08
N MET A 61 -4.17 7.82 -4.72
CA MET A 61 -3.03 8.70 -4.45
C MET A 61 -2.62 9.48 -5.70
N TYR A 62 -2.53 8.83 -6.82
CA TYR A 62 -2.16 9.44 -8.09
C TYR A 62 -3.17 10.50 -8.55
N ARG A 63 -4.46 10.18 -8.53
CA ARG A 63 -5.53 11.07 -9.01
C ARG A 63 -6.02 12.05 -7.95
N GLY A 64 -6.16 11.59 -6.71
CA GLY A 64 -6.77 12.35 -5.64
C GLY A 64 -5.80 13.32 -4.96
N VAL A 65 -4.58 12.91 -4.72
CA VAL A 65 -3.54 13.75 -4.10
C VAL A 65 -2.76 14.54 -5.15
N GLY A 66 -2.67 14.03 -6.39
CA GLY A 66 -2.03 14.72 -7.50
C GLY A 66 -0.53 14.46 -7.62
N PHE A 67 -0.03 13.35 -7.09
CA PHE A 67 1.34 12.93 -7.35
C PHE A 67 1.55 12.64 -8.84
N ARG A 68 2.69 13.03 -9.36
CA ARG A 68 3.05 12.75 -10.75
C ARG A 68 3.24 11.26 -11.01
N ARG A 69 3.92 10.57 -10.10
CA ARG A 69 4.11 9.12 -10.16
C ARG A 69 3.95 8.51 -8.77
N VAL A 70 3.35 7.36 -8.73
CA VAL A 70 3.25 6.52 -7.52
C VAL A 70 3.61 5.10 -7.87
N LEU A 71 4.27 4.38 -6.99
CA LEU A 71 4.56 2.97 -7.16
C LEU A 71 4.51 2.20 -5.85
N LEU A 72 4.26 0.92 -5.95
CA LEU A 72 4.37 -0.05 -4.87
C LEU A 72 5.65 -0.86 -5.04
N ALA A 73 6.41 -0.97 -3.99
CA ALA A 73 7.51 -1.92 -3.86
C ALA A 73 7.19 -2.95 -2.76
N THR A 74 7.61 -4.18 -2.97
CA THR A 74 7.46 -5.27 -2.00
C THR A 74 8.80 -5.93 -1.77
N LYS A 75 8.92 -6.71 -0.68
CA LYS A 75 10.11 -7.53 -0.46
C LYS A 75 10.37 -8.43 -1.67
N ASP A 76 11.63 -8.57 -2.01
CA ASP A 76 12.07 -9.56 -2.99
C ASP A 76 11.91 -11.00 -2.46
N ALA A 77 12.07 -11.99 -3.34
CA ALA A 77 11.91 -13.40 -3.00
C ALA A 77 12.84 -13.87 -1.87
N ARG A 78 13.97 -13.19 -1.65
CA ARG A 78 14.94 -13.50 -0.59
C ARG A 78 14.64 -12.76 0.71
N GLY A 79 13.73 -11.77 0.69
CA GLY A 79 13.40 -10.92 1.82
C GLY A 79 14.51 -9.97 2.25
N ALA A 80 15.58 -9.84 1.46
CA ALA A 80 16.75 -9.02 1.76
C ALA A 80 16.65 -7.60 1.17
N GLY A 81 15.72 -7.35 0.29
CA GLY A 81 15.53 -6.07 -0.38
C GLY A 81 14.09 -5.81 -0.75
N MET A 82 13.87 -4.65 -1.35
CA MET A 82 12.60 -4.23 -1.92
C MET A 82 12.73 -4.07 -3.42
N GLN A 83 11.65 -4.37 -4.13
CA GLN A 83 11.57 -4.25 -5.58
C GLN A 83 10.23 -3.65 -5.98
N GLY A 84 10.26 -2.69 -6.90
CA GLY A 84 9.06 -2.12 -7.50
C GLY A 84 8.23 -3.18 -8.22
N ARG A 85 6.91 -3.10 -8.09
CA ARG A 85 5.96 -4.06 -8.67
C ARG A 85 5.10 -3.42 -9.74
N PHE A 86 4.41 -2.35 -9.41
CA PHE A 86 3.61 -1.59 -10.34
C PHE A 86 3.40 -0.17 -9.82
N GLY A 87 2.88 0.70 -10.67
CA GLY A 87 2.59 2.08 -10.32
C GLY A 87 1.73 2.79 -11.35
N PHE A 88 1.53 4.08 -11.14
CA PHE A 88 0.78 4.97 -12.01
C PHE A 88 1.58 6.24 -12.29
N GLY A 89 1.42 6.76 -13.47
CA GLY A 89 2.02 8.01 -13.91
C GLY A 89 2.93 7.86 -15.13
N PRO A 90 3.44 8.98 -15.68
CA PRO A 90 4.31 8.96 -16.86
C PRO A 90 5.59 8.15 -16.61
N ASP A 91 5.94 7.26 -17.54
CA ASP A 91 7.16 6.44 -17.50
C ASP A 91 7.33 5.62 -16.21
N VAL A 92 6.25 5.39 -15.48
CA VAL A 92 6.29 4.69 -14.19
C VAL A 92 6.77 3.24 -14.33
N HIS A 93 6.56 2.62 -15.48
CA HIS A 93 7.03 1.24 -15.72
C HIS A 93 8.56 1.17 -15.62
N GLU A 94 9.27 2.09 -16.26
CA GLU A 94 10.73 2.17 -16.18
C GLU A 94 11.21 2.47 -14.75
N LEU A 95 10.59 3.44 -14.08
CA LEU A 95 10.89 3.75 -12.68
C LEU A 95 10.68 2.52 -11.79
N THR A 96 9.57 1.81 -11.96
CA THR A 96 9.24 0.61 -11.18
C THR A 96 10.28 -0.49 -11.36
N GLN A 97 10.78 -0.70 -12.57
CA GLN A 97 11.83 -1.69 -12.85
C GLN A 97 13.16 -1.32 -12.18
N LYS A 98 13.49 -0.04 -12.12
CA LYS A 98 14.72 0.47 -11.51
C LYS A 98 14.60 0.65 -10.00
N PHE A 99 13.39 0.69 -9.45
CA PHE A 99 13.14 0.85 -8.03
C PHE A 99 13.45 -0.44 -7.28
N ARG A 100 14.71 -0.57 -6.92
CA ARG A 100 15.25 -1.76 -6.28
C ARG A 100 16.37 -1.39 -5.31
N PHE A 101 16.29 -1.86 -4.08
CA PHE A 101 17.32 -1.61 -3.08
C PHE A 101 17.36 -2.73 -2.03
N ARG A 102 18.47 -2.82 -1.32
CA ARG A 102 18.62 -3.74 -0.19
C ARG A 102 18.17 -3.07 1.10
N ILE A 103 17.59 -3.86 2.00
CA ILE A 103 17.29 -3.41 3.36
C ILE A 103 18.58 -3.56 4.17
N THR A 104 19.06 -2.44 4.71
CA THR A 104 20.31 -2.35 5.47
C THR A 104 20.11 -1.54 6.75
N GLU A 105 21.14 -1.43 7.57
CA GLU A 105 21.14 -0.58 8.76
C GLU A 105 21.68 0.84 8.48
N GLU A 106 21.86 1.20 7.22
CA GLU A 106 22.25 2.55 6.84
C GLU A 106 21.20 3.57 7.31
N LYS A 107 21.68 4.80 7.51
CA LYS A 107 20.83 5.90 8.03
C LYS A 107 20.30 6.82 6.94
N ASP A 108 20.11 6.31 5.74
CA ASP A 108 19.38 7.06 4.72
C ASP A 108 17.89 7.14 5.02
N VAL A 109 17.18 8.04 4.35
CA VAL A 109 15.74 8.29 4.61
C VAL A 109 14.88 7.06 4.33
N VAL A 110 15.22 6.25 3.33
CA VAL A 110 14.45 5.04 2.97
C VAL A 110 14.58 3.98 4.06
N GLN A 111 15.80 3.72 4.52
CA GLN A 111 16.07 2.74 5.57
C GLN A 111 15.45 3.18 6.91
N LEU A 112 15.50 4.47 7.23
CA LEU A 112 14.86 5.02 8.43
C LEU A 112 13.34 4.87 8.42
N VAL A 113 12.71 5.15 7.29
CA VAL A 113 11.25 4.96 7.11
C VAL A 113 10.87 3.50 7.34
N LEU A 114 11.60 2.57 6.72
CA LEU A 114 11.33 1.14 6.87
C LEU A 114 11.56 0.64 8.30
N SER A 115 12.65 1.05 8.93
CA SER A 115 13.00 0.57 10.28
C SER A 115 12.09 1.14 11.37
N ARG A 116 11.62 2.37 11.19
CA ARG A 116 10.74 3.06 12.16
C ARG A 116 9.25 2.87 11.87
N GLY A 117 8.90 2.44 10.66
CA GLY A 117 7.50 2.27 10.26
C GLY A 117 6.72 3.59 10.23
N VAL A 118 7.36 4.70 9.88
CA VAL A 118 6.75 6.03 9.84
C VAL A 118 6.75 6.59 8.42
N ASP A 119 5.71 7.33 8.10
CA ASP A 119 5.61 8.02 6.81
C ASP A 119 6.61 9.17 6.74
N LEU A 120 7.09 9.46 5.54
CA LEU A 120 7.95 10.60 5.26
C LEU A 120 7.42 11.37 4.04
N LEU A 121 7.31 12.67 4.17
CA LEU A 121 7.19 13.59 3.04
C LEU A 121 8.45 14.47 3.00
N LEU A 122 9.19 14.38 1.92
CA LEU A 122 10.33 15.22 1.65
C LEU A 122 9.99 16.22 0.55
N THR A 123 9.84 17.47 0.91
CA THR A 123 9.37 18.53 0.01
C THR A 123 10.47 19.19 -0.83
N ASP A 124 11.71 18.96 -0.47
CA ASP A 124 12.87 19.43 -1.25
C ASP A 124 14.07 18.48 -1.05
N VAL A 125 14.38 17.70 -2.07
CA VAL A 125 15.53 16.77 -2.05
C VAL A 125 16.87 17.49 -2.06
N ALA A 126 16.91 18.75 -2.44
CA ALA A 126 18.11 19.58 -2.48
C ALA A 126 18.38 20.32 -1.16
N ASP A 127 17.47 20.27 -0.18
CA ASP A 127 17.69 20.86 1.14
C ASP A 127 19.01 20.33 1.75
N PRO A 128 20.01 21.19 2.04
CA PRO A 128 21.30 20.76 2.58
C PRO A 128 21.21 19.92 3.86
N LYS A 129 20.14 20.06 4.63
CA LYS A 129 19.92 19.31 5.87
C LYS A 129 19.62 17.83 5.63
N ILE A 130 19.19 17.50 4.41
CA ILE A 130 18.64 16.16 4.11
C ILE A 130 19.23 15.55 2.83
N ALA A 131 19.80 16.36 1.95
CA ALA A 131 20.31 15.92 0.65
C ALA A 131 21.29 14.73 0.76
N ASP A 132 22.12 14.72 1.78
CA ASP A 132 23.09 13.64 2.05
C ASP A 132 22.43 12.36 2.56
N ARG A 133 21.18 12.44 3.01
CA ARG A 133 20.41 11.29 3.50
C ARG A 133 19.53 10.65 2.44
N VAL A 134 19.38 11.28 1.28
CA VAL A 134 18.70 10.68 0.14
C VAL A 134 19.66 9.70 -0.54
N PRO A 135 19.34 8.40 -0.62
CA PRO A 135 20.28 7.42 -1.12
C PRO A 135 20.62 7.64 -2.60
N ALA A 136 21.87 7.36 -2.96
CA ALA A 136 22.38 7.59 -4.31
C ALA A 136 21.61 6.78 -5.37
N TRP A 137 21.17 5.56 -5.05
CA TRP A 137 20.38 4.75 -5.96
C TRP A 137 19.07 5.44 -6.34
N LEU A 138 18.38 6.11 -5.38
CA LEU A 138 17.14 6.82 -5.64
C LEU A 138 17.40 8.06 -6.50
N LYS A 139 18.43 8.83 -6.19
CA LYS A 139 18.86 9.99 -7.01
C LYS A 139 19.20 9.59 -8.45
N SER A 140 19.67 8.38 -8.67
CA SER A 140 20.05 7.90 -10.00
C SER A 140 18.87 7.50 -10.90
N ILE A 141 17.71 7.21 -10.32
CA ILE A 141 16.54 6.72 -11.07
C ILE A 141 15.45 7.75 -11.23
N THR A 142 15.52 8.87 -10.54
CA THR A 142 14.50 9.94 -10.63
C THR A 142 15.14 11.31 -10.53
N THR A 143 14.49 12.29 -11.15
CA THR A 143 14.79 13.73 -11.04
C THR A 143 13.79 14.46 -10.14
N ALA A 144 12.95 13.72 -9.42
CA ALA A 144 11.94 14.30 -8.53
C ALA A 144 12.57 15.21 -7.47
N GLN A 145 11.92 16.33 -7.21
CA GLN A 145 12.32 17.28 -6.17
C GLN A 145 11.54 17.09 -4.87
N THR A 146 10.38 16.45 -4.96
CA THR A 146 9.54 16.08 -3.81
C THR A 146 9.22 14.60 -3.89
N PHE A 147 9.29 13.89 -2.78
CA PHE A 147 8.79 12.53 -2.72
C PHE A 147 8.21 12.19 -1.34
N ALA A 148 7.31 11.22 -1.33
CA ALA A 148 6.74 10.64 -0.12
C ALA A 148 7.02 9.14 -0.05
N LEU A 149 7.19 8.64 1.15
CA LEU A 149 7.40 7.23 1.47
C LEU A 149 6.37 6.80 2.51
N PHE A 150 5.63 5.74 2.21
CA PHE A 150 4.63 5.16 3.11
C PHE A 150 4.95 3.68 3.30
N PRO A 151 5.57 3.30 4.44
CA PRO A 151 5.90 1.92 4.71
C PRO A 151 4.65 1.14 5.13
N LEU A 152 4.49 -0.06 4.61
CA LEU A 152 3.52 -1.02 5.11
C LEU A 152 4.23 -1.98 6.05
N VAL A 153 3.90 -1.90 7.33
CA VAL A 153 4.56 -2.66 8.40
C VAL A 153 3.57 -3.63 9.01
N VAL A 154 3.98 -4.87 9.18
CA VAL A 154 3.19 -5.92 9.82
C VAL A 154 4.03 -6.60 10.87
N LYS A 155 3.55 -6.65 12.12
CA LYS A 155 4.27 -7.23 13.26
C LYS A 155 5.71 -6.69 13.34
N ASP A 156 5.83 -5.36 13.27
CA ASP A 156 7.11 -4.63 13.32
C ASP A 156 8.09 -4.94 12.17
N ARG A 157 7.60 -5.56 11.09
CA ARG A 157 8.40 -5.84 9.90
C ARG A 157 7.87 -5.08 8.68
N PRO A 158 8.72 -4.38 7.95
CA PRO A 158 8.31 -3.76 6.70
C PRO A 158 8.05 -4.85 5.67
N VAL A 159 6.86 -4.83 5.06
CA VAL A 159 6.45 -5.80 4.04
C VAL A 159 6.34 -5.17 2.66
N ALA A 160 6.04 -3.88 2.60
CA ALA A 160 5.97 -3.12 1.37
C ALA A 160 6.29 -1.64 1.62
N LEU A 161 6.46 -0.91 0.55
CA LEU A 161 6.71 0.53 0.54
C LEU A 161 5.93 1.15 -0.62
N ILE A 162 5.14 2.17 -0.35
CA ILE A 162 4.58 3.03 -1.38
C ILE A 162 5.51 4.24 -1.52
N TYR A 163 5.92 4.50 -2.75
CA TYR A 163 6.68 5.67 -3.15
C TYR A 163 5.83 6.56 -4.04
N ALA A 164 5.82 7.84 -3.77
CA ALA A 164 5.14 8.83 -4.58
C ALA A 164 6.05 10.05 -4.79
N GLU A 165 5.98 10.68 -5.95
CA GLU A 165 6.89 11.78 -6.28
C GLU A 165 6.26 12.88 -7.12
N ASN A 166 6.82 14.08 -7.01
CA ASN A 166 6.55 15.23 -7.86
C ASN A 166 7.86 15.85 -8.37
N GLU A 167 7.77 16.53 -9.53
CA GLU A 167 8.95 17.13 -10.17
C GLU A 167 9.46 18.36 -9.45
N ARG A 168 8.58 19.11 -8.81
CA ARG A 168 8.90 20.41 -8.20
C ARG A 168 9.04 20.28 -6.69
N ALA A 169 9.91 21.09 -6.14
CA ALA A 169 10.00 21.23 -4.69
C ALA A 169 8.75 21.93 -4.15
N GLY A 170 8.25 21.42 -3.03
CA GLY A 170 7.09 21.99 -2.35
C GLY A 170 5.72 21.59 -2.89
N ASP A 171 5.66 20.70 -3.87
CA ASP A 171 4.39 20.18 -4.41
C ASP A 171 3.81 19.07 -3.51
#